data_0ff555d8e69f096a8b307089568c9bcf
#
_entry.id   0ff555d8e69f096a8b307089568c9bcf
#
_cell.length_a   1.000
_cell.length_b   1.000
_cell.length_c   1.000
_cell.angle_alpha   90.00
_cell.angle_beta   90.00
_cell.angle_gamma   90.00
#
_symmetry.space_group_name_H-M   'P 1'
#
loop_
_entity.id
_entity.type
_entity.pdbx_description
1 polymer ?
#
loop_
_entity_poly.entity_id
_entity_poly.type
_entity_poly.pdbx_seq_one_letter_code
_entity_poly.pdbx_strand_id
1 'polypeptide(L)'
;MDYQPFSIAISVYKNDNPDFFDRALESITDKQTVKPNEIVLVIDGPVPDKTNVVIEKYSSRYNFKIIRLETNGGLGNALRIATENCSNELVARMDSDDVAVENRFEQQLDFLIHNPRIDVVGGNISEFIDNESNVISYRIVPNSDAEIKRYAK
;
A
#
# COMPACT_ATOMS: atom_id res chain seq x y z
N MET A 1 14.09 11.14 -13.05
CA MET A 1 14.92 9.93 -12.86
C MET A 1 14.10 8.73 -13.32
N ASP A 2 14.73 7.74 -13.97
CA ASP A 2 14.08 6.47 -14.24
C ASP A 2 14.26 5.58 -13.01
N TYR A 3 13.19 5.44 -12.23
CA TYR A 3 13.19 4.56 -11.06
C TYR A 3 13.04 3.09 -11.48
N GLN A 4 13.62 2.19 -10.69
CA GLN A 4 13.36 0.76 -10.83
C GLN A 4 11.85 0.50 -10.72
N PRO A 5 11.27 -0.36 -11.58
CA PRO A 5 9.86 -0.70 -11.50
C PRO A 5 9.50 -1.37 -10.18
N PHE A 6 8.32 -1.04 -9.66
CA PHE A 6 7.83 -1.60 -8.41
C PHE A 6 6.35 -1.98 -8.49
N SER A 7 5.97 -2.94 -7.65
CA SER A 7 4.59 -3.39 -7.48
C SER A 7 4.02 -2.84 -6.16
N ILE A 8 2.71 -2.62 -6.11
CA ILE A 8 2.00 -2.41 -4.86
C ILE A 8 1.29 -3.71 -4.46
N ALA A 9 1.46 -4.14 -3.21
CA ALA A 9 0.68 -5.22 -2.60
C ALA A 9 -0.37 -4.61 -1.66
N ILE A 10 -1.65 -4.83 -1.97
CA ILE A 10 -2.78 -4.31 -1.21
C ILE A 10 -3.86 -5.40 -1.10
N SER A 11 -4.62 -5.39 -0.02
CA SER A 11 -5.79 -6.26 0.13
C SER A 11 -7.02 -5.48 0.59
N VAL A 12 -8.20 -6.00 0.29
CA VAL A 12 -9.48 -5.47 0.72
C VAL A 12 -10.41 -6.61 1.13
N TYR A 13 -11.24 -6.40 2.16
CA TYR A 13 -12.22 -7.39 2.60
C TYR A 13 -13.59 -6.73 2.90
N LYS A 14 -14.59 -7.54 3.25
CA LYS A 14 -16.00 -7.12 3.35
C LYS A 14 -16.31 -5.98 4.33
N ASN A 15 -15.49 -5.81 5.38
CA ASN A 15 -15.73 -4.77 6.40
C ASN A 15 -14.94 -3.48 6.14
N ASP A 16 -14.10 -3.44 5.11
CA ASP A 16 -13.41 -2.21 4.73
C ASP A 16 -14.42 -1.19 4.19
N ASN A 17 -14.23 0.07 4.57
CA ASN A 17 -15.08 1.15 4.09
C ASN A 17 -14.72 1.48 2.63
N PRO A 18 -15.66 1.40 1.67
CA PRO A 18 -15.38 1.67 0.26
C PRO A 18 -14.88 3.09 -0.01
N ASP A 19 -15.30 4.08 0.78
CA ASP A 19 -14.86 5.48 0.61
C ASP A 19 -13.40 5.65 1.07
N PHE A 20 -12.99 4.95 2.13
CA PHE A 20 -11.59 4.93 2.57
C PHE A 20 -10.72 4.18 1.56
N PHE A 21 -11.23 3.08 1.03
CA PHE A 21 -10.54 2.32 -0.01
C PHE A 21 -10.36 3.12 -1.31
N ASP A 22 -11.36 3.93 -1.71
CA ASP A 22 -11.24 4.85 -2.84
C ASP A 22 -10.12 5.88 -2.61
N ARG A 23 -10.07 6.49 -1.41
CA ARG A 23 -9.01 7.42 -1.01
C ARG A 23 -7.62 6.76 -0.98
N ALA A 24 -7.54 5.54 -0.45
CA ALA A 24 -6.30 4.77 -0.43
C ALA A 24 -5.78 4.54 -1.86
N LEU A 25 -6.62 4.05 -2.77
CA LEU A 25 -6.24 3.84 -4.17
C LEU A 25 -5.87 5.14 -4.88
N GLU A 26 -6.64 6.23 -4.69
CA GLU A 26 -6.29 7.53 -5.23
C GLU A 26 -4.91 7.99 -4.78
N SER A 27 -4.59 7.80 -3.49
CA SER A 27 -3.34 8.23 -2.88
C SER A 27 -2.11 7.51 -3.43
N ILE A 28 -2.26 6.24 -3.84
CA ILE A 28 -1.16 5.43 -4.39
C ILE A 28 -1.13 5.39 -5.92
N THR A 29 -2.09 6.05 -6.57
CA THR A 29 -2.20 6.13 -8.04
C THR A 29 -2.18 7.57 -8.52
N ASP A 30 -3.33 8.23 -8.54
CA ASP A 30 -3.50 9.56 -9.13
C ASP A 30 -2.63 10.63 -8.45
N LYS A 31 -2.47 10.56 -7.13
CA LYS A 31 -1.75 11.56 -6.34
C LYS A 31 -0.23 11.35 -6.21
N GLN A 32 0.32 10.20 -6.58
CA GLN A 32 1.75 9.97 -6.45
C GLN A 32 2.56 10.72 -7.51
N THR A 33 3.74 11.24 -7.13
CA THR A 33 4.73 11.80 -8.05
C THR A 33 5.36 10.71 -8.93
N VAL A 34 5.62 9.53 -8.35
CA VAL A 34 6.10 8.34 -9.07
C VAL A 34 5.02 7.26 -9.05
N LYS A 35 4.57 6.83 -10.23
CA LYS A 35 3.48 5.86 -10.37
C LYS A 35 3.98 4.42 -10.24
N PRO A 36 3.19 3.52 -9.61
CA PRO A 36 3.51 2.10 -9.61
C PRO A 36 3.40 1.49 -11.02
N ASN A 37 4.20 0.48 -11.29
CA ASN A 37 4.15 -0.27 -12.55
C ASN A 37 3.05 -1.35 -12.52
N GLU A 38 2.70 -1.81 -11.32
CA GLU A 38 1.72 -2.85 -11.08
C GLU A 38 1.06 -2.68 -9.71
N ILE A 39 -0.21 -3.02 -9.62
CA ILE A 39 -0.94 -3.11 -8.34
C ILE A 39 -1.52 -4.53 -8.23
N VAL A 40 -1.06 -5.30 -7.26
CA VAL A 40 -1.60 -6.62 -6.95
C VAL A 40 -2.60 -6.46 -5.82
N LEU A 41 -3.87 -6.58 -6.16
CA LEU A 41 -5.00 -6.47 -5.23
C LEU A 41 -5.55 -7.85 -4.90
N VAL A 42 -5.52 -8.23 -3.63
CA VAL A 42 -6.21 -9.42 -3.13
C VAL A 42 -7.55 -9.02 -2.51
N ILE A 43 -8.63 -9.58 -3.04
CA ILE A 43 -9.98 -9.46 -2.47
C ILE A 43 -10.17 -10.66 -1.55
N ASP A 44 -10.09 -10.40 -0.23
CA ASP A 44 -10.07 -11.45 0.80
C ASP A 44 -11.50 -11.88 1.19
N GLY A 45 -12.06 -12.72 0.34
CA GLY A 45 -13.46 -13.16 0.38
C GLY A 45 -14.42 -12.20 -0.33
N PRO A 46 -15.73 -12.50 -0.36
CA PRO A 46 -16.73 -11.66 -1.00
C PRO A 46 -16.79 -10.25 -0.40
N VAL A 47 -16.87 -9.22 -1.25
CA VAL A 47 -16.96 -7.81 -0.86
C VAL A 47 -18.23 -7.17 -1.37
N PRO A 48 -18.71 -6.05 -0.76
CA PRO A 48 -19.89 -5.32 -1.22
C PRO A 48 -19.75 -4.77 -2.66
N ASP A 49 -20.88 -4.55 -3.34
CA ASP A 49 -20.90 -3.98 -4.70
C ASP A 49 -20.20 -2.62 -4.78
N LYS A 50 -20.33 -1.78 -3.77
CA LYS A 50 -19.63 -0.49 -3.70
C LYS A 50 -18.11 -0.65 -3.77
N THR A 51 -17.54 -1.65 -3.12
CA THR A 51 -16.11 -1.96 -3.21
C THR A 51 -15.73 -2.41 -4.61
N ASN A 52 -16.57 -3.22 -5.28
CA ASN A 52 -16.33 -3.62 -6.67
C ASN A 52 -16.34 -2.42 -7.63
N VAL A 53 -17.23 -1.44 -7.42
CA VAL A 53 -17.24 -0.19 -8.21
C VAL A 53 -15.94 0.57 -8.06
N VAL A 54 -15.40 0.67 -6.85
CA VAL A 54 -14.07 1.30 -6.62
C VAL A 54 -12.97 0.52 -7.34
N ILE A 55 -12.98 -0.81 -7.26
CA ILE A 55 -11.99 -1.65 -7.96
C ILE A 55 -12.03 -1.39 -9.46
N GLU A 56 -13.22 -1.38 -10.08
CA GLU A 56 -13.39 -1.13 -11.51
C GLU A 56 -12.89 0.27 -11.93
N LYS A 57 -13.16 1.29 -11.13
CA LYS A 57 -12.71 2.67 -11.36
C LYS A 57 -11.20 2.76 -11.58
N TYR A 58 -10.40 2.04 -10.79
CA TYR A 58 -8.94 2.10 -10.88
C TYR A 58 -8.36 1.04 -11.81
N SER A 59 -8.90 -0.18 -11.82
CA SER A 59 -8.38 -1.26 -12.68
C SER A 59 -8.59 -1.00 -14.17
N SER A 60 -9.52 -0.15 -14.55
CA SER A 60 -9.71 0.32 -15.93
C SER A 60 -8.62 1.31 -16.40
N ARG A 61 -7.83 1.90 -15.48
CA ARG A 61 -6.87 2.98 -15.74
C ARG A 61 -5.42 2.61 -15.43
N TYR A 62 -5.23 1.66 -14.53
CA TYR A 62 -3.92 1.22 -14.04
C TYR A 62 -3.73 -0.27 -14.23
N ASN A 63 -2.48 -0.74 -14.22
CA ASN A 63 -2.15 -2.15 -14.35
C ASN A 63 -2.45 -2.91 -13.02
N PHE A 64 -3.63 -3.47 -12.93
CA PHE A 64 -4.08 -4.27 -11.78
C PHE A 64 -3.99 -5.76 -12.08
N LYS A 65 -3.41 -6.51 -11.14
CA LYS A 65 -3.59 -7.95 -11.02
C LYS A 65 -4.54 -8.22 -9.84
N ILE A 66 -5.76 -8.64 -10.14
CA ILE A 66 -6.81 -8.85 -9.13
C ILE A 66 -6.91 -10.35 -8.83
N ILE A 67 -6.79 -10.70 -7.55
CA ILE A 67 -6.91 -12.07 -7.04
C ILE A 67 -8.12 -12.09 -6.09
N ARG A 68 -9.11 -12.93 -6.40
CA ARG A 68 -10.33 -13.10 -5.59
C ARG A 68 -10.25 -14.40 -4.82
N LEU A 69 -10.29 -14.32 -3.49
CA LEU A 69 -10.38 -15.50 -2.62
C LEU A 69 -11.86 -15.84 -2.39
N GLU A 70 -12.19 -17.12 -2.34
CA GLU A 70 -13.56 -17.59 -2.08
C GLU A 70 -14.01 -17.27 -0.65
N THR A 71 -13.07 -17.30 0.29
CA THR A 71 -13.34 -17.07 1.72
C THR A 71 -12.28 -16.14 2.31
N ASN A 72 -12.66 -15.40 3.36
CA ASN A 72 -11.72 -14.55 4.09
C ASN A 72 -10.66 -15.43 4.79
N GLY A 73 -9.40 -15.20 4.46
CA GLY A 73 -8.23 -15.87 5.03
C GLY A 73 -7.41 -15.01 5.98
N GLY A 74 -7.82 -13.74 6.16
CA GLY A 74 -7.17 -12.75 7.01
C GLY A 74 -6.02 -11.99 6.34
N LEU A 75 -5.73 -10.81 6.88
CA LEU A 75 -4.79 -9.83 6.33
C LEU A 75 -3.42 -10.43 5.99
N GLY A 76 -2.83 -11.20 6.91
CA GLY A 76 -1.51 -11.79 6.70
C GLY A 76 -1.47 -12.75 5.51
N ASN A 77 -2.51 -13.58 5.33
CA ASN A 77 -2.62 -14.48 4.19
C ASN A 77 -2.84 -13.71 2.89
N ALA A 78 -3.73 -12.71 2.90
CA ALA A 78 -4.02 -11.89 1.73
C ALA A 78 -2.76 -11.13 1.25
N LEU A 79 -2.01 -10.51 2.16
CA LEU A 79 -0.76 -9.81 1.82
C LEU A 79 0.35 -10.75 1.37
N ARG A 80 0.46 -11.94 1.94
CA ARG A 80 1.38 -12.99 1.45
C ARG A 80 1.07 -13.33 -0.01
N ILE A 81 -0.21 -13.62 -0.31
CA ILE A 81 -0.65 -13.90 -1.68
C ILE A 81 -0.38 -12.71 -2.60
N ALA A 82 -0.67 -11.48 -2.18
CA ALA A 82 -0.38 -10.28 -2.96
C ALA A 82 1.11 -10.18 -3.29
N THR A 83 1.97 -10.30 -2.30
CA THR A 83 3.43 -10.20 -2.46
C THR A 83 4.00 -11.29 -3.36
N GLU A 84 3.57 -12.55 -3.18
CA GLU A 84 3.99 -13.69 -4.02
C GLU A 84 3.57 -13.54 -5.49
N ASN A 85 2.58 -12.69 -5.78
CA ASN A 85 2.07 -12.43 -7.11
C ASN A 85 2.56 -11.11 -7.73
N CYS A 86 3.39 -10.35 -7.03
CA CYS A 86 4.07 -9.18 -7.58
C CYS A 86 5.11 -9.60 -8.63
N SER A 87 5.16 -8.86 -9.75
CA SER A 87 6.10 -9.15 -10.85
C SER A 87 7.42 -8.40 -10.70
N ASN A 88 7.47 -7.36 -9.86
CA ASN A 88 8.66 -6.55 -9.63
C ASN A 88 9.35 -6.93 -8.32
N GLU A 89 10.67 -6.76 -8.28
CA GLU A 89 11.48 -7.04 -7.08
C GLU A 89 11.15 -6.10 -5.92
N LEU A 90 10.90 -4.82 -6.23
CA LEU A 90 10.48 -3.85 -5.22
C LEU A 90 8.96 -3.92 -5.02
N VAL A 91 8.55 -4.10 -3.77
CA VAL A 91 7.15 -4.18 -3.39
C VAL A 91 6.81 -3.16 -2.31
N ALA A 92 5.86 -2.29 -2.61
CA ALA A 92 5.30 -1.35 -1.65
C ALA A 92 4.00 -1.93 -1.05
N ARG A 93 3.97 -2.13 0.27
CA ARG A 93 2.75 -2.53 0.98
C ARG A 93 1.86 -1.31 1.19
N MET A 94 0.54 -1.51 1.04
CA MET A 94 -0.48 -0.50 1.36
C MET A 94 -1.67 -1.14 2.05
N ASP A 95 -2.26 -0.45 3.01
CA ASP A 95 -3.52 -0.83 3.65
C ASP A 95 -4.71 -0.15 2.94
N SER A 96 -5.88 -0.76 3.01
CA SER A 96 -7.09 -0.32 2.31
C SER A 96 -7.72 0.96 2.86
N ASP A 97 -7.28 1.42 4.03
CA ASP A 97 -7.81 2.57 4.76
C ASP A 97 -6.76 3.66 5.06
N ASP A 98 -5.51 3.45 4.63
CA ASP A 98 -4.44 4.43 4.77
C ASP A 98 -4.36 5.39 3.56
N VAL A 99 -3.78 6.57 3.78
CA VAL A 99 -3.50 7.56 2.74
C VAL A 99 -1.99 7.80 2.63
N ALA A 100 -1.43 7.55 1.46
CA ALA A 100 -0.02 7.83 1.17
C ALA A 100 0.18 9.31 0.87
N VAL A 101 1.24 9.93 1.42
CA VAL A 101 1.67 11.27 0.99
C VAL A 101 2.11 11.25 -0.47
N GLU A 102 1.93 12.36 -1.20
CA GLU A 102 2.08 12.44 -2.66
C GLU A 102 3.45 12.00 -3.19
N ASN A 103 4.51 12.16 -2.41
CA ASN A 103 5.87 11.81 -2.78
C ASN A 103 6.41 10.58 -2.03
N ARG A 104 5.54 9.74 -1.47
CA ARG A 104 5.95 8.54 -0.70
C ARG A 104 6.88 7.65 -1.51
N PHE A 105 6.48 7.25 -2.70
CA PHE A 105 7.26 6.30 -3.49
C PHE A 105 8.56 6.92 -4.00
N GLU A 106 8.53 8.18 -4.41
CA GLU A 106 9.74 8.91 -4.80
C GLU A 106 10.77 8.92 -3.68
N GLN A 107 10.38 9.31 -2.47
CA GLN A 107 11.29 9.36 -1.32
C GLN A 107 11.84 7.98 -0.93
N GLN A 108 10.98 6.95 -0.94
CA GLN A 108 11.38 5.59 -0.57
C GLN A 108 12.32 4.97 -1.62
N LEU A 109 12.04 5.19 -2.91
CA LEU A 109 12.90 4.71 -4.01
C LEU A 109 14.25 5.44 -4.00
N ASP A 110 14.26 6.76 -3.83
CA ASP A 110 15.50 7.54 -3.70
C ASP A 110 16.34 7.04 -2.53
N PHE A 111 15.70 6.78 -1.39
CA PHE A 111 16.41 6.25 -0.23
C PHE A 111 17.05 4.89 -0.51
N LEU A 112 16.33 3.96 -1.14
CA LEU A 112 16.86 2.63 -1.47
C LEU A 112 18.00 2.71 -2.48
N ILE A 113 17.91 3.56 -3.50
CA ILE A 113 18.98 3.77 -4.50
C ILE A 113 20.29 4.24 -3.83
N HIS A 114 20.18 5.18 -2.89
CA HIS A 114 21.35 5.72 -2.19
C HIS A 114 21.85 4.83 -1.04
N ASN A 115 21.09 3.81 -0.66
CA ASN A 115 21.42 2.89 0.43
C ASN A 115 21.30 1.41 0.01
N PRO A 116 22.14 0.91 -0.91
CA PRO A 116 21.96 -0.42 -1.55
C PRO A 116 22.14 -1.61 -0.61
N ARG A 117 22.45 -1.39 0.67
CA ARG A 117 22.49 -2.45 1.70
C ARG A 117 21.23 -2.52 2.56
N ILE A 118 20.25 -1.69 2.24
CA ILE A 118 18.97 -1.65 2.94
C ILE A 118 17.94 -2.43 2.11
N ASP A 119 17.33 -3.43 2.71
CA ASP A 119 16.32 -4.28 2.06
C ASP A 119 14.89 -3.80 2.32
N VAL A 120 14.65 -3.07 3.42
CA VAL A 120 13.30 -2.61 3.81
C VAL A 120 13.37 -1.15 4.28
N VAL A 121 12.48 -0.32 3.73
CA VAL A 121 12.29 1.07 4.17
C VAL A 121 10.85 1.29 4.60
N GLY A 122 10.67 1.95 5.72
CA GLY A 122 9.36 2.41 6.23
C GLY A 122 9.30 3.93 6.33
N GLY A 123 8.24 4.43 6.95
CA GLY A 123 8.06 5.86 7.21
C GLY A 123 7.30 6.10 8.51
N ASN A 124 7.34 7.33 8.98
CA ASN A 124 6.50 7.78 10.07
C ASN A 124 5.03 7.84 9.62
N ILE A 125 4.11 7.80 10.58
CA ILE A 125 2.67 7.83 10.33
C ILE A 125 2.09 9.04 11.06
N SER A 126 1.24 9.81 10.39
CA SER A 126 0.34 10.76 11.02
C SER A 126 -1.06 10.15 11.11
N GLU A 127 -1.66 10.25 12.28
CA GLU A 127 -3.05 9.83 12.51
C GLU A 127 -3.95 11.05 12.41
N PHE A 128 -5.05 10.96 11.68
CA PHE A 128 -5.97 12.08 11.47
C PHE A 128 -7.43 11.67 11.66
N ILE A 129 -8.31 12.65 11.88
CA ILE A 129 -9.76 12.46 11.94
C ILE A 129 -10.39 13.18 10.74
N ASP A 130 -11.28 12.51 10.05
CA ASP A 130 -12.06 12.97 8.89
C ASP A 130 -11.21 13.24 7.64
N ASN A 131 -10.18 14.06 7.73
CA ASN A 131 -9.29 14.40 6.61
C ASN A 131 -7.84 14.64 7.07
N GLU A 132 -6.91 14.57 6.12
CA GLU A 132 -5.47 14.62 6.36
C GLU A 132 -4.95 15.94 6.95
N SER A 133 -5.75 17.02 6.92
CA SER A 133 -5.38 18.29 7.54
C SER A 133 -5.68 18.35 9.05
N ASN A 134 -6.50 17.41 9.56
CA ASN A 134 -6.86 17.30 10.97
C ASN A 134 -6.02 16.23 11.68
N VAL A 135 -4.70 16.44 11.73
CA VAL A 135 -3.77 15.51 12.39
C VAL A 135 -3.89 15.60 13.89
N ILE A 136 -4.09 14.46 14.54
CA ILE A 136 -4.25 14.33 16.00
C ILE A 136 -3.05 13.68 16.70
N SER A 137 -2.26 12.91 15.96
CA SER A 137 -1.14 12.14 16.52
C SER A 137 -0.08 11.86 15.46
N TYR A 138 1.14 11.59 15.93
CA TYR A 138 2.25 11.11 15.10
C TYR A 138 2.83 9.85 15.71
N ARG A 139 3.01 8.82 14.90
CA ARG A 139 3.76 7.62 15.25
C ARG A 139 5.12 7.66 14.58
N ILE A 140 6.15 7.89 15.40
CA ILE A 140 7.55 7.87 14.96
C ILE A 140 8.07 6.45 15.12
N VAL A 141 8.54 5.87 14.02
CA VAL A 141 9.09 4.52 14.00
C VAL A 141 10.62 4.54 14.24
N PRO A 142 11.20 3.45 14.75
CA PRO A 142 12.66 3.32 14.88
C PRO A 142 13.33 3.53 13.53
N ASN A 143 14.45 4.24 13.50
CA ASN A 143 15.16 4.62 12.29
C ASN A 143 16.54 3.94 12.11
N SER A 144 16.89 3.00 12.99
CA SER A 144 18.09 2.18 12.86
C SER A 144 17.77 0.69 12.93
N ASP A 145 18.57 -0.14 12.24
CA ASP A 145 18.43 -1.59 12.26
C ASP A 145 18.43 -2.18 13.68
N ALA A 146 19.27 -1.66 14.57
CA ALA A 146 19.34 -2.09 15.96
C ALA A 146 18.06 -1.77 16.76
N GLU A 147 17.46 -0.60 16.53
CA GLU A 147 16.20 -0.21 17.16
C GLU A 147 15.02 -1.00 16.59
N ILE A 148 14.96 -1.18 15.27
CA ILE A 148 13.92 -1.99 14.61
C ILE A 148 13.93 -3.42 15.15
N LYS A 149 15.11 -4.06 15.23
CA LYS A 149 15.24 -5.41 15.80
C LYS A 149 14.86 -5.50 17.29
N ARG A 150 15.03 -4.43 18.04
CA ARG A 150 14.58 -4.37 19.45
C ARG A 150 13.07 -4.18 19.56
N TYR A 151 12.48 -3.39 18.67
CA TYR A 151 11.05 -3.11 18.64
C TYR A 151 10.23 -4.32 18.17
N ALA A 152 10.78 -5.14 17.27
CA ALA A 152 10.11 -6.31 16.69
C ALA A 152 10.11 -7.57 17.62
N LYS A 153 10.64 -7.49 18.84
CA LYS A 153 10.60 -8.57 19.86
C LYS A 153 9.39 -8.41 20.76
#